data_be3338537498da7aa5a5fb70a095c40c
#
_entry.id   be3338537498da7aa5a5fb70a095c40c
#
_cell.length_a   1.000
_cell.length_b   1.000
_cell.length_c   1.000
_cell.angle_alpha   90.00
_cell.angle_beta   90.00
_cell.angle_gamma   90.00
#
_symmetry.space_group_name_H-M   'P 1'
#
loop_
_entity.id
_entity.type
_entity.pdbx_description
1 polymer ?
#
loop_
_entity_poly.entity_id
_entity_poly.type
_entity_poly.pdbx_seq_one_letter_code
_entity_poly.pdbx_strand_id
1 'polypeptide(L)'
;MCTLALAWRAFGDAPVALAANRDEALDRPAEPPAPREHADGDGVRYVAPRDAEAGGTWIGLSAAGVAVAVTNRWLDADREGDRSRGLLVRDCLEAGSAEAAARAVERELDTRSYDGFNLVLADDTAALVLSYDGGLAVTRLDPGVHVVGNVGGVVNGVERFAVPERRREFGAERADSARRIAAALVPEPGESGASWVDRASGVLADHEYGACLHRDGFGTRSFTRIRTSADPAASPEFAYADGPPCETPTAPVSVPSDFGAADTAE
;
A
#
# COMPACT_ATOMS: atom_id res chain seq x y z
N MET A 1 -6.83 3.85 9.55
CA MET A 1 -6.99 4.71 8.35
C MET A 1 -5.66 4.71 7.62
N CYS A 2 -5.61 4.89 6.32
CA CYS A 2 -4.34 4.88 5.59
C CYS A 2 -4.43 5.77 4.36
N THR A 3 -3.33 6.36 3.98
CA THR A 3 -3.19 7.09 2.72
C THR A 3 -1.99 6.52 1.98
N LEU A 4 -2.18 6.16 0.72
CA LEU A 4 -1.18 5.55 -0.14
C LEU A 4 -1.05 6.36 -1.43
N ALA A 5 0.18 6.71 -1.81
CA ALA A 5 0.54 7.24 -3.10
C ALA A 5 1.40 6.21 -3.86
N LEU A 6 1.01 5.87 -5.08
CA LEU A 6 1.69 4.95 -5.96
C LEU A 6 2.02 5.65 -7.29
N ALA A 7 3.28 5.65 -7.69
CA ALA A 7 3.69 5.88 -9.05
C ALA A 7 4.01 4.53 -9.70
N TRP A 8 3.21 4.16 -10.70
CA TRP A 8 3.40 2.93 -11.45
C TRP A 8 3.84 3.26 -12.86
N ARG A 9 5.03 2.75 -13.27
CA ARG A 9 5.63 2.98 -14.59
C ARG A 9 5.62 4.46 -15.01
N ALA A 10 5.68 5.36 -14.03
CA ALA A 10 5.77 6.80 -14.26
C ALA A 10 7.22 7.25 -14.52
N PHE A 11 8.18 6.46 -14.07
CA PHE A 11 9.61 6.75 -14.15
C PHE A 11 10.36 5.59 -14.81
N GLY A 12 11.38 5.91 -15.61
CA GLY A 12 12.15 4.89 -16.33
C GLY A 12 13.07 4.05 -15.45
N ASP A 13 13.42 4.55 -14.26
CA ASP A 13 14.29 3.88 -13.29
C ASP A 13 13.54 3.02 -12.26
N ALA A 14 12.23 3.23 -12.10
CA ALA A 14 11.43 2.59 -11.07
C ALA A 14 10.05 2.19 -11.61
N PRO A 15 9.80 0.91 -11.89
CA PRO A 15 8.48 0.42 -12.28
C PRO A 15 7.41 0.66 -11.21
N VAL A 16 7.77 0.50 -9.94
CA VAL A 16 6.90 0.75 -8.78
C VAL A 16 7.61 1.67 -7.81
N ALA A 17 6.98 2.80 -7.47
CA ALA A 17 7.41 3.69 -6.41
C ALA A 17 6.17 4.02 -5.53
N LEU A 18 6.24 3.72 -4.24
CA LEU A 18 5.11 3.76 -3.33
C LEU A 18 5.50 4.40 -2.00
N ALA A 19 4.63 5.27 -1.48
CA ALA A 19 4.71 5.86 -0.15
C ALA A 19 3.35 5.74 0.55
N ALA A 20 3.32 5.32 1.81
CA ALA A 20 2.08 5.08 2.53
C ALA A 20 2.16 5.38 4.03
N ASN A 21 1.16 6.09 4.55
CA ASN A 21 0.88 6.22 5.98
C ASN A 21 -0.07 5.11 6.44
N ARG A 22 0.24 4.50 7.60
CA ARG A 22 -0.69 3.66 8.34
C ARG A 22 -1.25 4.44 9.52
N ASP A 23 -2.55 4.70 9.49
CA ASP A 23 -3.23 5.31 10.62
C ASP A 23 -4.00 4.25 11.39
N GLU A 24 -3.73 4.15 12.70
CA GLU A 24 -4.25 3.09 13.55
C GLU A 24 -4.33 3.59 15.01
N ALA A 25 -4.95 2.82 15.89
CA ALA A 25 -4.86 3.00 17.33
C ALA A 25 -3.38 2.97 17.76
N LEU A 26 -2.97 3.95 18.57
CA LEU A 26 -1.56 4.12 18.94
C LEU A 26 -1.02 2.97 19.80
N ASP A 27 -1.91 2.28 20.53
CA ASP A 27 -1.61 1.12 21.36
C ASP A 27 -1.66 -0.21 20.63
N ARG A 28 -2.11 -0.24 19.34
CA ARG A 28 -2.15 -1.49 18.57
C ARG A 28 -0.74 -2.02 18.31
N PRO A 29 -0.40 -3.24 18.81
CA PRO A 29 0.94 -3.76 18.68
C PRO A 29 1.30 -4.12 17.23
N ALA A 30 2.50 -3.74 16.82
CA ALA A 30 3.03 -4.04 15.51
C ALA A 30 4.53 -4.34 15.60
N GLU A 31 5.01 -5.23 14.73
CA GLU A 31 6.43 -5.49 14.52
C GLU A 31 6.92 -4.72 13.29
N PRO A 32 8.13 -4.15 13.33
CA PRO A 32 8.71 -3.48 12.16
C PRO A 32 8.91 -4.46 10.99
N PRO A 33 9.10 -3.94 9.76
CA PRO A 33 9.35 -4.77 8.59
C PRO A 33 10.57 -5.64 8.76
N ALA A 34 10.43 -6.91 8.37
CA ALA A 34 11.50 -7.89 8.35
C ALA A 34 11.28 -8.85 7.17
N PRO A 35 12.35 -9.51 6.68
CA PRO A 35 12.23 -10.67 5.81
C PRO A 35 11.40 -11.76 6.49
N ARG A 36 10.46 -12.35 5.74
CA ARG A 36 9.55 -13.40 6.25
C ARG A 36 9.55 -14.57 5.29
N GLU A 37 9.60 -15.76 5.89
CA GLU A 37 9.57 -17.02 5.15
C GLU A 37 8.13 -17.51 4.97
N HIS A 38 7.93 -18.35 3.96
CA HIS A 38 6.70 -19.09 3.79
C HIS A 38 6.50 -20.07 4.97
N ALA A 39 5.25 -20.40 5.30
CA ALA A 39 4.92 -21.35 6.36
C ALA A 39 5.60 -22.73 6.18
N ASP A 40 5.91 -23.10 4.94
CA ASP A 40 6.55 -24.36 4.57
C ASP A 40 8.09 -24.30 4.56
N GLY A 41 8.70 -23.17 4.94
CA GLY A 41 10.14 -23.02 5.13
C GLY A 41 10.97 -22.89 3.84
N ASP A 42 10.38 -22.53 2.73
CA ASP A 42 10.98 -22.52 1.39
C ASP A 42 11.57 -21.13 1.03
N GLY A 43 12.37 -20.58 1.94
CA GLY A 43 13.10 -19.31 1.76
C GLY A 43 12.28 -18.06 2.04
N VAL A 44 12.92 -16.88 1.96
CA VAL A 44 12.27 -15.59 2.20
C VAL A 44 11.36 -15.24 1.03
N ARG A 45 10.08 -15.03 1.31
CA ARG A 45 9.08 -14.74 0.29
C ARG A 45 8.66 -13.29 0.21
N TYR A 46 8.74 -12.55 1.31
CA TYR A 46 8.38 -11.13 1.32
C TYR A 46 9.05 -10.37 2.47
N VAL A 47 9.12 -9.05 2.31
CA VAL A 47 9.48 -8.11 3.38
C VAL A 47 8.23 -7.31 3.75
N ALA A 48 7.84 -7.35 5.01
CA ALA A 48 6.66 -6.65 5.51
C ALA A 48 6.72 -6.42 7.02
N PRO A 49 6.09 -5.34 7.55
CA PRO A 49 5.75 -5.25 8.97
C PRO A 49 4.70 -6.30 9.34
N ARG A 50 4.45 -6.49 10.62
CA ARG A 50 3.43 -7.43 11.10
C ARG A 50 2.50 -6.77 12.09
N ASP A 51 1.22 -6.96 11.91
CA ASP A 51 0.21 -6.72 12.93
C ASP A 51 0.30 -7.84 13.96
N ALA A 52 0.78 -7.53 15.16
CA ALA A 52 1.04 -8.56 16.17
C ALA A 52 -0.25 -9.13 16.78
N GLU A 53 -1.38 -8.41 16.65
CA GLU A 53 -2.69 -8.87 17.12
C GLU A 53 -3.36 -9.79 16.10
N ALA A 54 -3.46 -9.36 14.83
CA ALA A 54 -4.16 -10.10 13.78
C ALA A 54 -3.25 -11.08 13.00
N GLY A 55 -1.93 -11.02 13.19
CA GLY A 55 -0.95 -11.91 12.54
C GLY A 55 -0.70 -11.67 11.06
N GLY A 56 -1.35 -10.67 10.45
CA GLY A 56 -1.21 -10.26 9.06
C GLY A 56 -0.31 -9.03 8.88
N THR A 57 -0.41 -8.39 7.73
CA THR A 57 0.30 -7.15 7.41
C THR A 57 -0.61 -6.18 6.64
N TRP A 58 -0.19 -4.91 6.49
CA TRP A 58 -0.94 -3.89 5.74
C TRP A 58 -0.21 -3.44 4.47
N ILE A 59 1.08 -3.77 4.37
CA ILE A 59 1.94 -3.40 3.25
C ILE A 59 3.13 -4.35 3.19
N GLY A 60 3.65 -4.60 2.00
CA GLY A 60 4.86 -5.40 1.82
C GLY A 60 5.32 -5.45 0.38
N LEU A 61 6.49 -6.05 0.21
CA LEU A 61 7.09 -6.36 -1.08
C LEU A 61 7.46 -7.84 -1.11
N SER A 62 7.01 -8.56 -2.13
CA SER A 62 7.34 -9.97 -2.31
C SER A 62 8.69 -10.16 -3.01
N ALA A 63 9.25 -11.37 -2.91
CA ALA A 63 10.43 -11.78 -3.67
C ALA A 63 10.19 -11.75 -5.19
N ALA A 64 8.95 -11.92 -5.64
CA ALA A 64 8.56 -11.78 -7.04
C ALA A 64 8.40 -10.31 -7.49
N GLY A 65 8.74 -9.32 -6.65
CA GLY A 65 8.65 -7.90 -6.97
C GLY A 65 7.23 -7.32 -6.86
N VAL A 66 6.26 -8.04 -6.28
CA VAL A 66 4.91 -7.55 -6.08
C VAL A 66 4.83 -6.69 -4.83
N ALA A 67 4.53 -5.41 -5.00
CA ALA A 67 4.16 -4.52 -3.92
C ALA A 67 2.67 -4.65 -3.64
N VAL A 68 2.32 -4.87 -2.36
CA VAL A 68 0.94 -5.03 -1.89
C VAL A 68 0.68 -4.06 -0.75
N ALA A 69 -0.44 -3.34 -0.80
CA ALA A 69 -0.85 -2.47 0.32
C ALA A 69 -2.37 -2.39 0.43
N VAL A 70 -2.89 -2.28 1.65
CA VAL A 70 -4.33 -2.20 1.92
C VAL A 70 -4.70 -0.95 2.70
N THR A 71 -5.79 -0.31 2.31
CA THR A 71 -6.48 0.68 3.13
C THR A 71 -7.86 0.18 3.52
N ASN A 72 -8.32 0.54 4.71
CA ASN A 72 -9.72 0.30 5.08
C ASN A 72 -10.62 1.11 4.15
N ARG A 73 -11.68 0.51 3.61
CA ARG A 73 -12.74 1.22 2.90
C ARG A 73 -13.90 1.48 3.86
N TRP A 74 -14.25 2.74 4.04
CA TRP A 74 -15.37 3.09 4.91
C TRP A 74 -16.69 2.88 4.20
N LEU A 75 -17.63 2.30 4.94
CA LEU A 75 -18.97 1.95 4.46
C LEU A 75 -20.02 2.57 5.37
N ASP A 76 -21.25 2.74 4.87
CA ASP A 76 -22.39 3.19 5.65
C ASP A 76 -22.90 2.14 6.66
N ALA A 77 -22.78 0.87 6.31
CA ALA A 77 -23.06 -0.25 7.20
C ALA A 77 -21.78 -0.92 7.67
N ASP A 78 -21.75 -1.35 8.93
CA ASP A 78 -20.68 -2.20 9.41
C ASP A 78 -20.79 -3.58 8.74
N ARG A 79 -19.66 -4.09 8.29
CA ARG A 79 -19.52 -5.44 7.77
C ARG A 79 -18.54 -6.17 8.69
N GLU A 80 -18.99 -7.27 9.23
CA GLU A 80 -18.08 -8.17 9.94
C GLU A 80 -17.49 -9.15 8.93
N GLY A 81 -16.17 -9.09 8.76
CA GLY A 81 -15.42 -10.08 8.02
C GLY A 81 -15.07 -11.25 8.93
N ASP A 82 -15.12 -12.47 8.40
CA ASP A 82 -14.68 -13.67 9.11
C ASP A 82 -13.14 -13.84 9.11
N ARG A 83 -12.45 -12.96 8.36
CA ARG A 83 -10.98 -12.96 8.24
C ARG A 83 -10.41 -11.55 8.18
N SER A 84 -9.23 -11.37 8.77
CA SER A 84 -8.52 -10.09 8.75
C SER A 84 -8.01 -9.74 7.34
N ARG A 85 -8.20 -8.48 6.91
CA ARG A 85 -7.62 -7.91 5.68
C ARG A 85 -6.09 -8.05 5.64
N GLY A 86 -5.45 -7.98 6.80
CA GLY A 86 -3.99 -8.15 6.90
C GLY A 86 -3.52 -9.55 6.52
N LEU A 87 -4.32 -10.58 6.75
CA LEU A 87 -4.05 -11.93 6.28
C LEU A 87 -4.23 -12.05 4.75
N LEU A 88 -5.20 -11.34 4.18
CA LEU A 88 -5.37 -11.27 2.73
C LEU A 88 -4.16 -10.61 2.05
N VAL A 89 -3.60 -9.53 2.64
CA VAL A 89 -2.37 -8.89 2.15
C VAL A 89 -1.20 -9.87 2.17
N ARG A 90 -1.04 -10.62 3.27
CA ARG A 90 0.00 -11.64 3.39
C ARG A 90 -0.11 -12.68 2.27
N ASP A 91 -1.30 -13.20 2.04
CA ASP A 91 -1.53 -14.22 0.98
C ASP A 91 -1.25 -13.64 -0.42
N CYS A 92 -1.54 -12.35 -0.66
CA CYS A 92 -1.18 -11.68 -1.91
C CYS A 92 0.34 -11.52 -2.10
N LEU A 93 1.11 -11.37 -1.01
CA LEU A 93 2.57 -11.29 -1.05
C LEU A 93 3.23 -12.64 -1.40
N GLU A 94 2.49 -13.74 -1.31
CA GLU A 94 2.95 -15.07 -1.71
C GLU A 94 2.66 -15.38 -3.20
N ALA A 95 1.98 -14.46 -3.89
CA ALA A 95 1.66 -14.63 -5.30
C ALA A 95 2.85 -14.23 -6.20
N GLY A 96 3.02 -14.92 -7.33
CA GLY A 96 4.10 -14.67 -8.28
C GLY A 96 3.92 -13.43 -9.16
N SER A 97 2.76 -12.75 -9.12
CA SER A 97 2.50 -11.50 -9.83
C SER A 97 1.29 -10.76 -9.27
N ALA A 98 1.16 -9.46 -9.57
CA ALA A 98 0.01 -8.65 -9.19
C ALA A 98 -1.32 -9.22 -9.74
N GLU A 99 -1.32 -9.73 -10.98
CA GLU A 99 -2.49 -10.37 -11.56
C GLU A 99 -2.82 -11.72 -10.90
N ALA A 100 -1.81 -12.52 -10.51
CA ALA A 100 -2.03 -13.76 -9.79
C ALA A 100 -2.61 -13.49 -8.39
N ALA A 101 -2.11 -12.44 -7.70
CA ALA A 101 -2.65 -11.98 -6.43
C ALA A 101 -4.11 -11.55 -6.56
N ALA A 102 -4.46 -10.77 -7.60
CA ALA A 102 -5.85 -10.35 -7.84
C ALA A 102 -6.78 -11.55 -8.03
N ARG A 103 -6.38 -12.53 -8.82
CA ARG A 103 -7.16 -13.79 -9.01
C ARG A 103 -7.27 -14.61 -7.71
N ALA A 104 -6.26 -14.56 -6.85
CA ALA A 104 -6.34 -15.20 -5.53
C ALA A 104 -7.36 -14.49 -4.63
N VAL A 105 -7.41 -13.15 -4.63
CA VAL A 105 -8.44 -12.38 -3.92
C VAL A 105 -9.84 -12.70 -4.42
N GLU A 106 -10.06 -12.77 -5.74
CA GLU A 106 -11.37 -13.15 -6.32
C GLU A 106 -11.84 -14.50 -5.77
N ARG A 107 -10.99 -15.54 -5.83
CA ARG A 107 -11.32 -16.87 -5.29
C ARG A 107 -11.55 -16.90 -3.78
N GLU A 108 -10.78 -16.11 -3.03
CA GLU A 108 -10.92 -16.01 -1.57
C GLU A 108 -12.29 -15.43 -1.20
N LEU A 109 -12.76 -14.42 -1.94
CA LEU A 109 -14.04 -13.76 -1.72
C LEU A 109 -15.27 -14.63 -2.09
N ASP A 110 -15.09 -15.73 -2.82
CA ASP A 110 -16.14 -16.73 -3.05
C ASP A 110 -16.50 -17.51 -1.77
N THR A 111 -15.57 -17.59 -0.82
CA THR A 111 -15.71 -18.46 0.36
C THR A 111 -15.61 -17.70 1.68
N ARG A 112 -15.07 -16.48 1.67
CA ARG A 112 -14.85 -15.66 2.88
C ARG A 112 -15.39 -14.27 2.72
N SER A 113 -15.77 -13.69 3.85
CA SER A 113 -16.18 -12.29 3.95
C SER A 113 -15.10 -11.44 4.61
N TYR A 114 -15.05 -10.18 4.23
CA TYR A 114 -14.14 -9.17 4.76
C TYR A 114 -14.90 -7.89 5.07
N ASP A 115 -14.39 -7.12 6.03
CA ASP A 115 -14.74 -5.72 6.14
C ASP A 115 -14.22 -4.94 4.90
N GLY A 116 -14.78 -3.76 4.63
CA GLY A 116 -14.44 -2.97 3.45
C GLY A 116 -12.94 -2.67 3.30
N PHE A 117 -12.41 -2.82 2.09
CA PHE A 117 -11.02 -2.50 1.79
C PHE A 117 -10.81 -1.90 0.39
N ASN A 118 -9.70 -1.18 0.23
CA ASN A 118 -9.07 -0.96 -1.06
C ASN A 118 -7.68 -1.61 -0.99
N LEU A 119 -7.41 -2.55 -1.87
CA LEU A 119 -6.15 -3.29 -1.98
C LEU A 119 -5.44 -2.86 -3.24
N VAL A 120 -4.19 -2.46 -3.10
CA VAL A 120 -3.31 -2.08 -4.21
C VAL A 120 -2.32 -3.21 -4.43
N LEU A 121 -2.24 -3.68 -5.66
CA LEU A 121 -1.32 -4.71 -6.13
C LEU A 121 -0.53 -4.11 -7.30
N ALA A 122 0.80 -4.15 -7.25
CA ALA A 122 1.62 -3.62 -8.34
C ALA A 122 2.92 -4.40 -8.48
N ASP A 123 3.26 -4.76 -9.71
CA ASP A 123 4.56 -5.24 -10.13
C ASP A 123 5.04 -4.46 -11.38
N ASP A 124 6.08 -4.89 -12.04
CA ASP A 124 6.60 -4.24 -13.23
C ASP A 124 5.72 -4.38 -14.48
N THR A 125 4.75 -5.31 -14.48
CA THR A 125 3.88 -5.64 -15.62
C THR A 125 2.45 -5.18 -15.44
N ALA A 126 1.93 -5.18 -14.21
CA ALA A 126 0.56 -4.84 -13.90
C ALA A 126 0.43 -4.08 -12.59
N ALA A 127 -0.54 -3.16 -12.54
CA ALA A 127 -0.99 -2.58 -11.28
C ALA A 127 -2.51 -2.52 -11.24
N LEU A 128 -3.08 -2.81 -10.07
CA LEU A 128 -4.51 -2.93 -9.87
C LEU A 128 -4.91 -2.32 -8.52
N VAL A 129 -6.10 -1.74 -8.49
CA VAL A 129 -6.81 -1.42 -7.26
C VAL A 129 -8.05 -2.29 -7.18
N LEU A 130 -8.15 -3.08 -6.13
CA LEU A 130 -9.29 -3.91 -5.79
C LEU A 130 -10.06 -3.22 -4.68
N SER A 131 -11.30 -2.82 -4.94
CA SER A 131 -12.18 -2.19 -3.96
C SER A 131 -13.30 -3.15 -3.59
N TYR A 132 -13.45 -3.43 -2.30
CA TYR A 132 -14.46 -4.34 -1.77
C TYR A 132 -15.37 -3.64 -0.76
N ASP A 133 -16.68 -3.76 -0.98
CA ASP A 133 -17.73 -3.24 -0.09
C ASP A 133 -18.88 -4.25 0.07
N GLY A 134 -18.60 -5.51 -0.25
CA GLY A 134 -19.55 -6.61 -0.37
C GLY A 134 -19.67 -7.11 -1.81
N GLY A 135 -19.24 -6.32 -2.76
CA GLY A 135 -18.93 -6.68 -4.13
C GLY A 135 -17.49 -6.28 -4.44
N LEU A 136 -16.81 -7.03 -5.30
CA LEU A 136 -15.45 -6.73 -5.73
C LEU A 136 -15.48 -5.89 -7.01
N ALA A 137 -14.85 -4.72 -6.98
CA ALA A 137 -14.54 -3.92 -8.15
C ALA A 137 -13.02 -3.93 -8.40
N VAL A 138 -12.59 -4.31 -9.59
CA VAL A 138 -11.19 -4.34 -10.00
C VAL A 138 -10.94 -3.21 -10.99
N THR A 139 -9.97 -2.35 -10.70
CA THR A 139 -9.53 -1.28 -11.58
C THR A 139 -8.07 -1.52 -11.96
N ARG A 140 -7.80 -1.75 -13.26
CA ARG A 140 -6.43 -1.76 -13.79
C ARG A 140 -5.92 -0.33 -13.84
N LEU A 141 -4.67 -0.13 -13.41
CA LEU A 141 -4.03 1.17 -13.43
C LEU A 141 -3.33 1.41 -14.77
N ASP A 142 -3.42 2.65 -15.24
CA ASP A 142 -2.58 3.15 -16.33
C ASP A 142 -1.24 3.64 -15.76
N PRO A 143 -0.15 3.69 -16.54
CA PRO A 143 1.09 4.32 -16.10
C PRO A 143 0.85 5.75 -15.59
N GLY A 144 1.35 6.06 -14.39
CA GLY A 144 1.13 7.35 -13.75
C GLY A 144 1.08 7.30 -12.23
N VAL A 145 0.57 8.37 -11.64
CA VAL A 145 0.43 8.52 -10.18
C VAL A 145 -1.01 8.29 -9.75
N HIS A 146 -1.18 7.52 -8.69
CA HIS A 146 -2.47 7.17 -8.10
C HIS A 146 -2.42 7.40 -6.59
N VAL A 147 -3.51 7.91 -6.02
CA VAL A 147 -3.64 8.10 -4.58
C VAL A 147 -4.88 7.35 -4.10
N VAL A 148 -4.72 6.50 -3.10
CA VAL A 148 -5.80 5.67 -2.55
C VAL A 148 -5.89 5.89 -1.03
N GLY A 149 -7.10 6.14 -0.55
CA GLY A 149 -7.42 6.32 0.86
C GLY A 149 -8.67 5.54 1.29
N ASN A 150 -9.27 5.92 2.41
CA ASN A 150 -10.39 5.19 3.00
C ASN A 150 -11.73 5.37 2.28
N VAL A 151 -11.88 6.42 1.53
CA VAL A 151 -13.11 6.73 0.78
C VAL A 151 -12.94 6.57 -0.73
N GLY A 152 -11.90 5.86 -1.15
CA GLY A 152 -11.48 5.76 -2.55
C GLY A 152 -10.26 6.62 -2.82
N GLY A 153 -10.15 7.22 -4.02
CA GLY A 153 -8.96 7.97 -4.38
C GLY A 153 -9.02 8.68 -5.73
N VAL A 154 -7.86 9.14 -6.17
CA VAL A 154 -7.62 9.62 -7.53
C VAL A 154 -6.83 8.53 -8.28
N VAL A 155 -7.49 7.88 -9.21
CA VAL A 155 -6.98 6.68 -9.91
C VAL A 155 -7.16 6.87 -11.41
N ASN A 156 -6.10 6.69 -12.20
CA ASN A 156 -6.07 6.96 -13.64
C ASN A 156 -6.52 8.40 -13.98
N GLY A 157 -6.10 9.37 -13.15
CA GLY A 157 -6.51 10.77 -13.31
C GLY A 157 -7.99 11.05 -13.00
N VAL A 158 -8.75 10.06 -12.51
CA VAL A 158 -10.17 10.17 -12.22
C VAL A 158 -10.43 10.07 -10.73
N GLU A 159 -11.25 10.98 -10.20
CA GLU A 159 -11.74 10.92 -8.84
C GLU A 159 -12.77 9.79 -8.68
N ARG A 160 -12.52 8.88 -7.75
CA ARG A 160 -13.35 7.73 -7.43
C ARG A 160 -13.62 7.67 -5.94
N PHE A 161 -14.40 8.62 -5.45
CA PHE A 161 -14.73 8.72 -4.03
C PHE A 161 -16.13 8.17 -3.73
N ALA A 162 -16.24 7.41 -2.64
CA ALA A 162 -17.48 6.97 -2.04
C ALA A 162 -17.44 7.34 -0.55
N VAL A 163 -17.96 8.53 -0.24
CA VAL A 163 -17.98 9.06 1.12
C VAL A 163 -19.25 8.56 1.82
N PRO A 164 -19.15 7.75 2.90
CA PRO A 164 -20.30 7.24 3.61
C PRO A 164 -21.01 8.37 4.41
N GLU A 165 -22.35 8.32 4.45
CA GLU A 165 -23.18 9.31 5.15
C GLU A 165 -22.82 9.43 6.63
N ARG A 166 -22.60 8.30 7.31
CA ARG A 166 -22.26 8.26 8.74
C ARG A 166 -20.91 8.91 9.07
N ARG A 167 -20.09 9.19 8.06
CA ARG A 167 -18.76 9.84 8.18
C ARG A 167 -18.59 10.96 7.17
N ARG A 168 -19.68 11.62 6.77
CA ARG A 168 -19.72 12.59 5.67
C ARG A 168 -18.63 13.66 5.78
N GLU A 169 -18.55 14.36 6.89
CA GLU A 169 -17.59 15.45 7.09
C GLU A 169 -16.15 14.93 7.02
N PHE A 170 -15.84 13.94 7.81
CA PHE A 170 -14.49 13.36 7.86
C PHE A 170 -14.11 12.63 6.56
N GLY A 171 -15.08 12.01 5.89
CA GLY A 171 -14.87 11.39 4.58
C GLY A 171 -14.60 12.43 3.48
N ALA A 172 -15.27 13.59 3.54
CA ALA A 172 -14.99 14.71 2.63
C ALA A 172 -13.57 15.25 2.85
N GLU A 173 -13.11 15.42 4.09
CA GLU A 173 -11.71 15.78 4.39
C GLU A 173 -10.71 14.79 3.81
N ARG A 174 -11.00 13.48 3.86
CA ARG A 174 -10.14 12.44 3.26
C ARG A 174 -10.11 12.52 1.74
N ALA A 175 -11.24 12.79 1.10
CA ALA A 175 -11.31 13.00 -0.34
C ALA A 175 -10.52 14.25 -0.76
N ASP A 176 -10.64 15.34 -0.03
CA ASP A 176 -9.88 16.58 -0.29
C ASP A 176 -8.37 16.39 -0.05
N SER A 177 -7.98 15.66 0.98
CA SER A 177 -6.60 15.25 1.22
C SER A 177 -6.04 14.48 0.02
N ALA A 178 -6.74 13.46 -0.46
CA ALA A 178 -6.31 12.67 -1.61
C ALA A 178 -6.17 13.50 -2.90
N ARG A 179 -7.06 14.48 -3.13
CA ARG A 179 -6.95 15.42 -4.26
C ARG A 179 -5.69 16.27 -4.19
N ARG A 180 -5.43 16.87 -3.01
CA ARG A 180 -4.25 17.72 -2.80
C ARG A 180 -2.96 16.92 -2.97
N ILE A 181 -2.90 15.71 -2.42
CA ILE A 181 -1.76 14.81 -2.56
C ILE A 181 -1.55 14.43 -4.03
N ALA A 182 -2.62 14.04 -4.75
CA ALA A 182 -2.52 13.69 -6.16
C ALA A 182 -2.02 14.86 -7.01
N ALA A 183 -2.48 16.07 -6.74
CA ALA A 183 -2.02 17.29 -7.43
C ALA A 183 -0.54 17.61 -7.12
N ALA A 184 -0.12 17.44 -5.86
CA ALA A 184 1.26 17.69 -5.43
C ALA A 184 2.26 16.64 -5.95
N LEU A 185 1.79 15.44 -6.29
CA LEU A 185 2.62 14.31 -6.71
C LEU A 185 2.61 14.04 -8.23
N VAL A 186 2.07 14.97 -9.02
CA VAL A 186 2.23 14.90 -10.48
C VAL A 186 3.73 14.83 -10.81
N PRO A 187 4.17 13.88 -11.67
CA PRO A 187 5.58 13.76 -12.04
C PRO A 187 6.12 15.06 -12.64
N GLU A 188 7.33 15.44 -12.22
CA GLU A 188 8.03 16.62 -12.73
C GLU A 188 8.95 16.23 -13.90
N PRO A 189 9.21 17.15 -14.86
CA PRO A 189 10.12 16.87 -15.95
C PRO A 189 11.52 16.48 -15.47
N GLY A 190 11.98 15.28 -15.87
CA GLY A 190 13.31 14.77 -15.49
C GLY A 190 13.38 14.19 -14.07
N GLU A 191 12.27 14.08 -13.35
CA GLU A 191 12.22 13.46 -12.04
C GLU A 191 12.47 11.94 -12.14
N SER A 192 13.25 11.40 -11.20
CA SER A 192 13.45 9.96 -11.02
C SER A 192 12.43 9.39 -10.03
N GLY A 193 12.24 8.07 -10.05
CA GLY A 193 11.43 7.39 -9.04
C GLY A 193 11.96 7.59 -7.61
N ALA A 194 13.27 7.69 -7.44
CA ALA A 194 13.89 7.99 -6.14
C ALA A 194 13.51 9.40 -5.66
N SER A 195 13.68 10.42 -6.50
CA SER A 195 13.31 11.81 -6.15
C SER A 195 11.81 11.95 -5.87
N TRP A 196 10.99 11.25 -6.64
CA TRP A 196 9.55 11.26 -6.44
C TRP A 196 9.14 10.64 -5.09
N VAL A 197 9.73 9.50 -4.71
CA VAL A 197 9.46 8.86 -3.40
C VAL A 197 9.88 9.76 -2.25
N ASP A 198 11.00 10.48 -2.38
CA ASP A 198 11.43 11.44 -1.37
C ASP A 198 10.44 12.61 -1.26
N ARG A 199 9.96 13.16 -2.40
CA ARG A 199 8.93 14.20 -2.43
C ARG A 199 7.59 13.67 -1.88
N ALA A 200 7.18 12.45 -2.24
CA ALA A 200 5.97 11.82 -1.70
C ALA A 200 6.07 11.62 -0.17
N SER A 201 7.24 11.29 0.35
CA SER A 201 7.47 11.20 1.79
C SER A 201 7.25 12.55 2.48
N GLY A 202 7.76 13.65 1.89
CA GLY A 202 7.53 15.00 2.38
C GLY A 202 6.05 15.39 2.36
N VAL A 203 5.35 15.13 1.25
CA VAL A 203 3.91 15.42 1.11
C VAL A 203 3.07 14.63 2.12
N LEU A 204 3.38 13.35 2.35
CA LEU A 204 2.64 12.53 3.31
C LEU A 204 2.98 12.85 4.78
N ALA A 205 4.11 13.50 5.04
CA ALA A 205 4.50 13.99 6.36
C ALA A 205 3.89 15.37 6.69
N ASP A 206 3.62 16.19 5.66
CA ASP A 206 3.13 17.55 5.82
C ASP A 206 1.64 17.56 6.17
N HIS A 207 1.32 18.22 7.30
CA HIS A 207 -0.03 18.32 7.83
C HIS A 207 -0.98 19.12 6.92
N GLU A 208 -0.46 19.99 6.07
CA GLU A 208 -1.28 20.74 5.10
C GLU A 208 -2.02 19.81 4.15
N TYR A 209 -1.42 18.65 3.81
CA TYR A 209 -2.09 17.64 2.98
C TYR A 209 -3.07 16.77 3.77
N GLY A 210 -2.98 16.79 5.10
CA GLY A 210 -3.90 16.06 5.98
C GLY A 210 -3.74 14.54 5.93
N ALA A 211 -2.61 14.01 5.50
CA ALA A 211 -2.32 12.58 5.50
C ALA A 211 -1.64 12.11 6.79
N CYS A 212 -0.84 12.96 7.43
CA CYS A 212 -0.25 12.67 8.73
C CYS A 212 -1.20 13.12 9.84
N LEU A 213 -1.65 12.18 10.66
CA LEU A 213 -2.71 12.40 11.64
C LEU A 213 -2.20 12.26 13.06
N HIS A 214 -2.58 13.23 13.92
CA HIS A 214 -2.33 13.22 15.35
C HIS A 214 -3.66 13.45 16.07
N ARG A 215 -4.21 12.40 16.68
CA ARG A 215 -5.44 12.44 17.48
C ARG A 215 -5.22 11.70 18.79
N ASP A 216 -6.05 11.95 19.78
CA ASP A 216 -5.99 11.24 21.04
C ASP A 216 -6.26 9.73 20.83
N GLY A 217 -5.29 8.89 21.20
CA GLY A 217 -5.33 7.44 21.06
C GLY A 217 -5.33 6.88 19.63
N PHE A 218 -5.31 7.75 18.59
CA PHE A 218 -5.35 7.33 17.18
C PHE A 218 -4.55 8.29 16.30
N GLY A 219 -3.79 7.77 15.34
CA GLY A 219 -3.03 8.62 14.43
C GLY A 219 -2.19 7.83 13.44
N THR A 220 -1.30 8.54 12.75
CA THR A 220 -0.32 7.91 11.87
C THR A 220 0.69 7.16 12.73
N ARG A 221 0.62 5.83 12.68
CA ARG A 221 1.37 4.90 13.52
C ARG A 221 2.68 4.47 12.88
N SER A 222 2.73 4.51 11.55
CA SER A 222 3.95 4.22 10.81
C SER A 222 3.88 4.76 9.39
N PHE A 223 5.05 4.88 8.78
CA PHE A 223 5.20 5.25 7.37
C PHE A 223 6.10 4.23 6.66
N THR A 224 5.75 3.91 5.43
CA THR A 224 6.51 2.98 4.59
C THR A 224 6.73 3.58 3.20
N ARG A 225 7.93 3.41 2.65
CA ARG A 225 8.21 3.64 1.24
C ARG A 225 8.85 2.41 0.62
N ILE A 226 8.45 2.10 -0.62
CA ILE A 226 8.95 0.98 -1.42
C ILE A 226 9.26 1.50 -2.81
N ARG A 227 10.42 1.10 -3.36
CA ARG A 227 10.79 1.38 -4.74
C ARG A 227 11.45 0.16 -5.35
N THR A 228 10.90 -0.34 -6.44
CA THR A 228 11.56 -1.37 -7.26
C THR A 228 12.47 -0.71 -8.29
N SER A 229 13.43 -1.45 -8.82
CA SER A 229 14.35 -0.96 -9.83
C SER A 229 14.01 -1.54 -11.20
N ALA A 230 14.17 -0.72 -12.25
CA ALA A 230 14.15 -1.20 -13.63
C ALA A 230 15.43 -1.98 -14.01
N ASP A 231 16.51 -1.80 -13.24
CA ASP A 231 17.72 -2.63 -13.36
C ASP A 231 17.53 -3.91 -12.52
N PRO A 232 17.45 -5.09 -13.15
CA PRO A 232 17.27 -6.35 -12.44
C PRO A 232 18.46 -6.73 -11.53
N ALA A 233 19.62 -6.10 -11.69
CA ALA A 233 20.76 -6.29 -10.82
C ALA A 233 20.71 -5.44 -9.54
N ALA A 234 19.83 -4.45 -9.48
CA ALA A 234 19.68 -3.58 -8.33
C ALA A 234 18.58 -4.08 -7.39
N SER A 235 18.91 -4.21 -6.11
CA SER A 235 17.93 -4.58 -5.08
C SER A 235 16.87 -3.49 -4.93
N PRO A 236 15.60 -3.87 -4.69
CA PRO A 236 14.56 -2.91 -4.37
C PRO A 236 14.85 -2.21 -3.04
N GLU A 237 14.31 -1.01 -2.89
CA GLU A 237 14.40 -0.25 -1.65
C GLU A 237 13.13 -0.43 -0.84
N PHE A 238 13.30 -0.68 0.45
CA PHE A 238 12.25 -0.64 1.45
C PHE A 238 12.73 0.22 2.60
N ALA A 239 11.96 1.24 3.00
CA ALA A 239 12.28 2.04 4.17
C ALA A 239 11.02 2.27 5.02
N TYR A 240 11.21 2.38 6.33
CA TYR A 240 10.14 2.40 7.31
C TYR A 240 10.42 3.40 8.43
N ALA A 241 9.38 4.07 8.90
CA ALA A 241 9.38 4.83 10.14
C ALA A 241 8.37 4.20 11.11
N ASP A 242 8.82 3.84 12.32
CA ASP A 242 7.94 3.36 13.40
C ASP A 242 7.39 4.56 14.17
N GLY A 243 6.57 5.33 13.50
CA GLY A 243 5.97 6.55 13.99
C GLY A 243 5.46 7.44 12.85
N PRO A 244 4.86 8.59 13.17
CA PRO A 244 4.39 9.55 12.17
C PRO A 244 5.59 10.15 11.41
N PRO A 245 5.53 10.25 10.07
CA PRO A 245 6.66 10.69 9.24
C PRO A 245 7.07 12.14 9.46
N CYS A 246 6.23 12.99 10.06
CA CYS A 246 6.56 14.36 10.43
C CYS A 246 7.53 14.45 11.63
N GLU A 247 7.64 13.40 12.43
CA GLU A 247 8.46 13.35 13.66
C GLU A 247 9.51 12.22 13.62
N THR A 248 9.26 11.19 12.81
CA THR A 248 10.07 9.96 12.79
C THR A 248 10.74 9.79 11.44
N PRO A 249 12.08 9.86 11.36
CA PRO A 249 12.80 9.63 10.11
C PRO A 249 12.65 8.16 9.67
N THR A 250 12.62 7.94 8.36
CA THR A 250 12.65 6.59 7.79
C THR A 250 14.03 5.97 7.93
N ALA A 251 14.07 4.69 8.28
CA ALA A 251 15.27 3.86 8.24
C ALA A 251 15.16 2.82 7.11
N PRO A 252 16.26 2.51 6.41
CA PRO A 252 16.27 1.44 5.43
C PRO A 252 16.03 0.09 6.10
N VAL A 253 15.25 -0.76 5.42
CA VAL A 253 14.97 -2.14 5.83
C VAL A 253 15.80 -3.06 4.94
N SER A 254 16.44 -4.04 5.53
CA SER A 254 17.22 -5.04 4.77
C SER A 254 16.29 -5.86 3.88
N VAL A 255 16.52 -5.77 2.58
CA VAL A 255 15.87 -6.63 1.57
C VAL A 255 16.90 -7.65 1.12
N PRO A 256 16.59 -8.95 1.09
CA PRO A 256 17.50 -9.97 0.57
C PRO A 256 17.93 -9.67 -0.87
N SER A 257 19.17 -10.00 -1.20
CA SER A 257 19.78 -9.67 -2.51
C SER A 257 19.18 -10.44 -3.70
N ASP A 258 18.46 -11.51 -3.43
CA ASP A 258 17.74 -12.33 -4.41
C ASP A 258 16.30 -11.87 -4.68
N PHE A 259 15.85 -10.79 -4.01
CA PHE A 259 14.53 -10.22 -4.25
C PHE A 259 14.44 -9.58 -5.64
N GLY A 260 13.43 -9.97 -6.39
CA GLY A 260 13.18 -9.49 -7.76
C GLY A 260 14.07 -10.15 -8.83
N ALA A 261 14.97 -11.06 -8.47
CA ALA A 261 15.60 -11.94 -9.44
C ALA A 261 14.54 -12.91 -9.96
N ALA A 262 14.24 -12.84 -11.26
CA ALA A 262 13.38 -13.84 -11.88
C ALA A 262 13.99 -15.22 -11.62
N ASP A 263 13.18 -16.14 -11.13
CA ASP A 263 13.55 -17.55 -11.03
C ASP A 263 13.88 -18.04 -12.45
N THR A 264 15.17 -18.03 -12.81
CA THR A 264 15.65 -18.65 -14.03
C THR A 264 15.77 -20.15 -13.78
N ALA A 265 14.64 -20.77 -13.43
CA ALA A 265 14.51 -22.21 -13.47
C ALA A 265 14.26 -22.60 -14.93
N GLU A 266 15.25 -23.27 -15.53
CA GLU A 266 15.18 -23.97 -16.80
C GLU A 266 14.03 -25.01 -16.88
#